data_d5794bf41166b3095c1e9b2ad2583623
#
_entry.id   d5794bf41166b3095c1e9b2ad2583623
#
_cell.length_a   1.000
_cell.length_b   1.000
_cell.length_c   1.000
_cell.angle_alpha   90.00
_cell.angle_beta   90.00
_cell.angle_gamma   90.00
#
_symmetry.space_group_name_H-M   'P 1'
#
loop_
_entity.id
_entity.type
_entity.pdbx_description
1 polymer ?
#
loop_
_entity_poly.entity_id
_entity_poly.type
_entity_poly.pdbx_seq_one_letter_code
_entity_poly.pdbx_strand_id
1 'polypeptide(L)'
;FPLETKIVKEEMEKRNPWKVDGEILCPYFKEGGRFTLNNVHYVKYGDELVPAGQTEFAKDETFGYTSSNLCEYVEEKTKGEFKAEDCVTISLELLRSMDYAKIRKKLMSVENYGKIIVNAIDNIDVKIFCTALYRAIAQGKHYTFRTAAALVKAFGNISDKAYLAREEMINKETAAGGIIVVGSHTAKTTAQLNELKNISDITFIELNSDLVLEEGKLEEETKRVLTMIQDLIRKGNTVCVSTKRALLKVENDTPEEALKRSVKISDALQKCVGELEVTPAFVVAKGGITSSDVGVKALRVKHAKVLGQIRPGIPVWQT
;
A
#
# COMPACT_ATOMS: atom_id res chain seq x y z
N PHE A 1 0.26 -2.35 -13.28
CA PHE A 1 1.66 -2.73 -13.01
C PHE A 1 2.58 -2.46 -14.19
N PRO A 2 2.48 -3.10 -15.37
CA PRO A 2 3.49 -2.88 -16.43
C PRO A 2 3.52 -1.45 -16.95
N LEU A 3 2.38 -0.78 -17.02
CA LEU A 3 2.29 0.61 -17.48
C LEU A 3 3.04 1.58 -16.57
N GLU A 4 2.85 1.46 -15.26
CA GLU A 4 3.50 2.35 -14.27
C GLU A 4 5.02 2.22 -14.31
N THR A 5 5.53 0.98 -14.31
CA THR A 5 6.98 0.74 -14.33
C THR A 5 7.60 1.15 -15.66
N LYS A 6 6.87 1.01 -16.78
CA LYS A 6 7.27 1.50 -18.10
C LYS A 6 7.39 3.02 -18.12
N ILE A 7 6.39 3.74 -17.61
CA ILE A 7 6.42 5.20 -17.53
C ILE A 7 7.59 5.68 -16.67
N VAL A 8 7.82 5.04 -15.51
CA VAL A 8 8.97 5.38 -14.65
C VAL A 8 10.29 5.17 -15.39
N LYS A 9 10.46 4.04 -16.08
CA LYS A 9 11.63 3.76 -16.90
C LYS A 9 11.84 4.85 -17.98
N GLU A 10 10.79 5.14 -18.76
CA GLU A 10 10.84 6.12 -19.86
C GLU A 10 11.21 7.52 -19.34
N GLU A 11 10.63 7.96 -18.21
CA GLU A 11 10.96 9.26 -17.60
C GLU A 11 12.39 9.29 -17.02
N MET A 12 12.87 8.18 -16.47
CA MET A 12 14.26 8.09 -16.02
C MET A 12 15.24 8.20 -17.19
N GLU A 13 15.01 7.45 -18.27
CA GLU A 13 15.85 7.46 -19.47
C GLU A 13 15.81 8.80 -20.25
N LYS A 14 14.66 9.48 -20.21
CA LYS A 14 14.51 10.82 -20.83
C LYS A 14 15.33 11.90 -20.11
N ARG A 15 15.49 11.76 -18.80
CA ARG A 15 16.17 12.74 -17.95
C ARG A 15 17.64 12.43 -17.71
N ASN A 16 18.14 11.30 -18.16
CA ASN A 16 19.49 10.83 -17.93
C ASN A 16 20.12 10.29 -19.22
N PRO A 17 21.45 10.34 -19.35
CA PRO A 17 22.17 9.83 -20.53
C PRO A 17 22.27 8.31 -20.59
N TRP A 18 21.80 7.59 -19.55
CA TRP A 18 21.90 6.13 -19.44
C TRP A 18 20.55 5.46 -19.62
N LYS A 19 20.57 4.17 -19.92
CA LYS A 19 19.39 3.30 -20.02
C LYS A 19 19.18 2.53 -18.72
N VAL A 20 17.93 2.14 -18.44
CA VAL A 20 17.62 1.23 -17.35
C VAL A 20 17.87 -0.21 -17.80
N ASP A 21 18.81 -0.86 -17.15
CA ASP A 21 19.20 -2.24 -17.47
C ASP A 21 18.15 -3.27 -17.07
N GLY A 22 17.51 -3.07 -15.92
CA GLY A 22 16.55 -4.05 -15.41
C GLY A 22 15.60 -3.53 -14.36
N GLU A 23 14.59 -4.36 -14.07
CA GLU A 23 13.62 -4.14 -12.98
C GLU A 23 13.77 -5.25 -11.94
N ILE A 24 13.98 -4.85 -10.69
CA ILE A 24 14.14 -5.76 -9.55
C ILE A 24 12.79 -5.95 -8.83
N LEU A 25 12.31 -7.20 -8.80
CA LEU A 25 11.12 -7.61 -8.05
C LEU A 25 11.57 -8.28 -6.74
N CYS A 26 11.29 -7.63 -5.61
CA CYS A 26 11.57 -8.15 -4.26
C CYS A 26 10.41 -7.83 -3.32
N PRO A 27 9.27 -8.52 -3.43
CA PRO A 27 8.08 -8.25 -2.63
C PRO A 27 8.15 -8.80 -1.20
N TYR A 28 9.32 -9.24 -0.74
CA TYR A 28 9.54 -9.71 0.61
C TYR A 28 9.22 -8.64 1.65
N PHE A 29 8.42 -9.01 2.64
CA PHE A 29 8.09 -8.17 3.80
C PHE A 29 7.67 -9.04 4.98
N LYS A 30 8.60 -9.39 5.86
CA LYS A 30 8.41 -10.31 6.99
C LYS A 30 7.29 -9.84 7.93
N GLU A 31 7.31 -8.57 8.27
CA GLU A 31 6.35 -7.95 9.18
C GLU A 31 4.91 -7.94 8.61
N GLY A 32 4.78 -7.96 7.30
CA GLY A 32 3.52 -8.11 6.58
C GLY A 32 3.21 -9.55 6.17
N GLY A 33 4.01 -10.52 6.60
CA GLY A 33 3.82 -11.93 6.24
C GLY A 33 4.04 -12.24 4.76
N ARG A 34 5.00 -11.60 4.10
CA ARG A 34 5.30 -11.79 2.67
C ARG A 34 6.67 -12.41 2.48
N PHE A 35 6.71 -13.55 1.80
CA PHE A 35 7.92 -14.34 1.60
C PHE A 35 8.04 -14.81 0.15
N THR A 36 9.26 -14.94 -0.36
CA THR A 36 9.51 -15.50 -1.69
C THR A 36 10.52 -16.63 -1.59
N LEU A 37 10.09 -17.83 -1.96
CA LEU A 37 10.88 -19.06 -1.94
C LEU A 37 10.70 -19.80 -3.27
N ASN A 38 11.81 -20.22 -3.90
CA ASN A 38 11.81 -20.88 -5.22
C ASN A 38 10.97 -20.12 -6.26
N ASN A 39 11.13 -18.78 -6.27
CA ASN A 39 10.39 -17.82 -7.10
C ASN A 39 8.88 -17.75 -6.82
N VAL A 40 8.33 -18.54 -5.92
CA VAL A 40 6.93 -18.49 -5.52
C VAL A 40 6.77 -17.48 -4.36
N HIS A 41 5.85 -16.55 -4.53
CA HIS A 41 5.50 -15.58 -3.50
C HIS A 41 4.37 -16.11 -2.62
N TYR A 42 4.56 -15.98 -1.30
CA TYR A 42 3.62 -16.48 -0.28
C TYR A 42 3.11 -15.36 0.60
N VAL A 43 1.88 -15.53 1.07
CA VAL A 43 1.22 -14.71 2.09
C VAL A 43 1.00 -15.56 3.31
N LYS A 44 1.43 -15.10 4.48
CA LYS A 44 1.21 -15.78 5.76
C LYS A 44 -0.18 -15.46 6.30
N TYR A 45 -0.95 -16.50 6.59
CA TYR A 45 -2.22 -16.47 7.32
C TYR A 45 -2.11 -17.37 8.56
N GLY A 46 -2.08 -16.76 9.75
CA GLY A 46 -1.79 -17.53 10.96
C GLY A 46 -0.43 -18.22 10.87
N ASP A 47 -0.40 -19.53 10.89
CA ASP A 47 0.82 -20.36 10.78
C ASP A 47 1.02 -20.96 9.38
N GLU A 48 0.15 -20.64 8.43
CA GLU A 48 0.21 -21.16 7.07
C GLU A 48 0.79 -20.15 6.09
N LEU A 49 1.54 -20.65 5.10
CA LEU A 49 2.01 -19.90 3.94
C LEU A 49 1.17 -20.27 2.73
N VAL A 50 0.34 -19.35 2.28
CA VAL A 50 -0.55 -19.52 1.12
C VAL A 50 0.11 -18.88 -0.11
N PRO A 51 0.23 -19.61 -1.25
CA PRO A 51 0.71 -19.00 -2.49
C PRO A 51 -0.14 -17.78 -2.89
N ALA A 52 0.51 -16.70 -3.29
CA ALA A 52 -0.14 -15.40 -3.50
C ALA A 52 -1.31 -15.45 -4.49
N GLY A 53 -1.19 -16.24 -5.56
CA GLY A 53 -2.26 -16.43 -6.57
C GLY A 53 -3.52 -17.15 -6.05
N GLN A 54 -3.45 -17.75 -4.85
CA GLN A 54 -4.58 -18.42 -4.21
C GLN A 54 -5.29 -17.53 -3.16
N THR A 55 -4.78 -16.33 -2.93
CA THR A 55 -5.31 -15.41 -1.93
C THR A 55 -6.44 -14.52 -2.48
N GLU A 56 -7.16 -13.85 -1.59
CA GLU A 56 -8.16 -12.84 -1.95
C GLU A 56 -7.58 -11.70 -2.78
N PHE A 57 -6.30 -11.37 -2.61
CA PHE A 57 -5.63 -10.30 -3.35
C PHE A 57 -5.48 -10.62 -4.84
N ALA A 58 -5.33 -11.91 -5.19
CA ALA A 58 -5.23 -12.35 -6.57
C ALA A 58 -6.56 -12.27 -7.32
N LYS A 59 -7.68 -12.26 -6.58
CA LYS A 59 -9.05 -12.20 -7.11
C LYS A 59 -9.57 -10.77 -7.29
N ASP A 60 -8.72 -9.76 -7.14
CA ASP A 60 -9.09 -8.36 -7.37
C ASP A 60 -9.52 -8.15 -8.82
N GLU A 61 -10.68 -7.52 -9.05
CA GLU A 61 -11.26 -7.33 -10.39
C GLU A 61 -10.38 -6.44 -11.29
N THR A 62 -9.61 -5.53 -10.72
CA THR A 62 -8.76 -4.58 -11.46
C THR A 62 -7.31 -5.03 -11.54
N PHE A 63 -6.76 -5.52 -10.43
CA PHE A 63 -5.33 -5.83 -10.28
C PHE A 63 -5.05 -7.32 -10.13
N GLY A 64 -6.06 -8.17 -10.28
CA GLY A 64 -5.97 -9.62 -10.13
C GLY A 64 -4.87 -10.27 -10.97
N TYR A 65 -4.46 -11.45 -10.55
CA TYR A 65 -3.45 -12.28 -11.18
C TYR A 65 -3.67 -13.75 -10.80
N THR A 66 -3.07 -14.66 -11.56
CA THR A 66 -3.24 -16.11 -11.34
C THR A 66 -1.98 -16.78 -10.82
N SER A 67 -0.81 -16.35 -11.28
CA SER A 67 0.45 -17.00 -10.92
C SER A 67 1.01 -16.51 -9.59
N SER A 68 1.42 -17.47 -8.76
CA SER A 68 2.22 -17.24 -7.54
C SER A 68 3.72 -17.24 -7.80
N ASN A 69 4.17 -17.85 -8.91
CA ASN A 69 5.55 -17.78 -9.36
C ASN A 69 5.82 -16.40 -9.97
N LEU A 70 6.78 -15.68 -9.45
CA LEU A 70 7.04 -14.30 -9.88
C LEU A 70 7.56 -14.18 -11.32
N CYS A 71 8.21 -15.21 -11.86
CA CYS A 71 8.61 -15.22 -13.28
C CYS A 71 7.36 -15.31 -14.17
N GLU A 72 6.47 -16.24 -13.87
CA GLU A 72 5.19 -16.41 -14.58
C GLU A 72 4.27 -15.21 -14.37
N TYR A 73 4.25 -14.61 -13.17
CA TYR A 73 3.55 -13.36 -12.88
C TYR A 73 4.03 -12.21 -13.77
N VAL A 74 5.34 -12.11 -14.00
CA VAL A 74 5.90 -11.13 -14.93
C VAL A 74 5.35 -11.37 -16.34
N GLU A 75 5.40 -12.59 -16.85
CA GLU A 75 4.88 -12.92 -18.19
C GLU A 75 3.38 -12.65 -18.30
N GLU A 76 2.59 -13.06 -17.29
CA GLU A 76 1.15 -12.82 -17.22
C GLU A 76 0.84 -11.31 -17.27
N LYS A 77 1.47 -10.51 -16.39
CA LYS A 77 1.16 -9.09 -16.27
C LYS A 77 1.71 -8.24 -17.42
N THR A 78 2.76 -8.70 -18.08
CA THR A 78 3.30 -8.04 -19.28
C THR A 78 2.70 -8.56 -20.58
N LYS A 79 1.71 -9.48 -20.48
CA LYS A 79 1.06 -10.11 -21.64
C LYS A 79 2.06 -10.78 -22.59
N GLY A 80 3.12 -11.38 -22.01
CA GLY A 80 4.17 -12.08 -22.74
C GLY A 80 5.27 -11.21 -23.34
N GLU A 81 5.30 -9.90 -23.04
CA GLU A 81 6.40 -9.02 -23.45
C GLU A 81 7.73 -9.48 -22.82
N PHE A 82 7.71 -9.93 -21.57
CA PHE A 82 8.84 -10.56 -20.87
C PHE A 82 8.46 -12.00 -20.53
N LYS A 83 9.28 -12.95 -20.99
CA LYS A 83 9.04 -14.36 -20.75
C LYS A 83 9.50 -14.80 -19.37
N ALA A 84 8.83 -15.78 -18.78
CA ALA A 84 9.17 -16.32 -17.47
C ALA A 84 10.58 -16.92 -17.46
N GLU A 85 10.98 -17.59 -18.53
CA GLU A 85 12.28 -18.21 -18.71
C GLU A 85 13.45 -17.21 -18.82
N ASP A 86 13.17 -15.98 -19.26
CA ASP A 86 14.16 -14.91 -19.41
C ASP A 86 14.41 -14.15 -18.09
N CYS A 87 13.62 -14.40 -17.06
CA CYS A 87 13.79 -13.77 -15.75
C CYS A 87 15.08 -14.24 -15.07
N VAL A 88 15.91 -13.29 -14.67
CA VAL A 88 17.10 -13.58 -13.86
C VAL A 88 16.66 -13.81 -12.41
N THR A 89 16.93 -15.00 -11.87
CA THR A 89 16.56 -15.34 -10.50
C THR A 89 17.75 -15.32 -9.56
N ILE A 90 17.56 -14.73 -8.38
CA ILE A 90 18.51 -14.75 -7.27
C ILE A 90 17.93 -15.68 -6.20
N SER A 91 18.46 -16.90 -6.11
CA SER A 91 17.93 -17.92 -5.20
C SER A 91 18.41 -17.72 -3.76
N LEU A 92 17.71 -18.35 -2.81
CA LEU A 92 18.12 -18.34 -1.39
C LEU A 92 19.48 -19.01 -1.18
N GLU A 93 19.76 -20.13 -1.88
CA GLU A 93 21.04 -20.83 -1.80
C GLU A 93 22.18 -19.90 -2.23
N LEU A 94 21.99 -19.18 -3.33
CA LEU A 94 23.00 -18.23 -3.82
C LEU A 94 23.21 -17.07 -2.83
N LEU A 95 22.13 -16.54 -2.24
CA LEU A 95 22.25 -15.48 -1.24
C LEU A 95 22.98 -16.00 0.00
N ARG A 96 22.57 -17.16 0.53
CA ARG A 96 23.12 -17.72 1.76
C ARG A 96 24.53 -18.29 1.62
N SER A 97 24.95 -18.59 0.40
CA SER A 97 26.37 -18.86 0.13
C SER A 97 27.25 -17.62 0.26
N MET A 98 26.64 -16.42 0.33
CA MET A 98 27.34 -15.11 0.34
C MET A 98 28.32 -14.93 -0.83
N ASP A 99 28.08 -15.60 -1.95
CA ASP A 99 28.86 -15.44 -3.17
C ASP A 99 28.46 -14.13 -3.90
N TYR A 100 28.92 -13.02 -3.33
CA TYR A 100 28.65 -11.68 -3.86
C TYR A 100 29.14 -11.51 -5.30
N ALA A 101 30.21 -12.22 -5.70
CA ALA A 101 30.72 -12.15 -7.06
C ALA A 101 29.76 -12.77 -8.05
N LYS A 102 29.19 -13.93 -7.72
CA LYS A 102 28.22 -14.63 -8.56
C LYS A 102 26.89 -13.88 -8.62
N ILE A 103 26.39 -13.33 -7.48
CA ILE A 103 25.18 -12.49 -7.46
C ILE A 103 25.40 -11.28 -8.36
N ARG A 104 26.51 -10.55 -8.18
CA ARG A 104 26.87 -9.40 -9.02
C ARG A 104 26.94 -9.78 -10.51
N LYS A 105 27.58 -10.91 -10.85
CA LYS A 105 27.66 -11.38 -12.24
C LYS A 105 26.29 -11.55 -12.85
N LYS A 106 25.32 -12.12 -12.12
CA LYS A 106 23.93 -12.21 -12.56
C LYS A 106 23.29 -10.82 -12.76
N LEU A 107 23.51 -9.89 -11.85
CA LEU A 107 23.00 -8.51 -11.98
C LEU A 107 23.62 -7.82 -13.22
N MET A 108 24.93 -7.94 -13.41
CA MET A 108 25.63 -7.34 -14.55
C MET A 108 25.21 -7.90 -15.90
N SER A 109 24.70 -9.15 -15.98
CA SER A 109 24.23 -9.75 -17.23
C SER A 109 22.84 -9.28 -17.66
N VAL A 110 22.12 -8.54 -16.80
CA VAL A 110 20.78 -8.05 -17.14
C VAL A 110 20.87 -6.83 -18.06
N GLU A 111 20.10 -6.87 -19.14
CA GLU A 111 20.02 -5.81 -20.15
C GLU A 111 18.59 -5.67 -20.66
N ASN A 112 18.32 -4.61 -21.43
CA ASN A 112 17.04 -4.40 -22.10
C ASN A 112 15.82 -4.41 -21.17
N TYR A 113 15.96 -3.84 -19.97
CA TYR A 113 14.93 -3.82 -18.94
C TYR A 113 14.52 -5.21 -18.45
N GLY A 114 15.46 -6.17 -18.47
CA GLY A 114 15.24 -7.55 -18.00
C GLY A 114 14.74 -7.60 -16.56
N LYS A 115 14.03 -8.68 -16.23
CA LYS A 115 13.37 -8.82 -14.91
C LYS A 115 14.21 -9.67 -13.98
N ILE A 116 14.37 -9.19 -12.74
CA ILE A 116 15.18 -9.84 -11.71
C ILE A 116 14.28 -10.22 -10.56
N ILE A 117 14.17 -11.50 -10.26
CA ILE A 117 13.36 -12.03 -9.16
C ILE A 117 14.28 -12.34 -7.98
N VAL A 118 14.03 -11.70 -6.84
CA VAL A 118 14.81 -11.89 -5.62
C VAL A 118 14.03 -12.72 -4.62
N ASN A 119 14.55 -13.90 -4.30
CA ASN A 119 14.00 -14.74 -3.24
C ASN A 119 14.48 -14.21 -1.88
N ALA A 120 13.58 -14.12 -0.91
CA ALA A 120 13.91 -13.73 0.46
C ALA A 120 12.84 -14.25 1.43
N ILE A 121 13.29 -14.82 2.55
CA ILE A 121 12.47 -15.26 3.67
C ILE A 121 12.94 -14.68 5.00
N ASP A 122 14.09 -14.03 5.01
CA ASP A 122 14.61 -13.31 6.16
C ASP A 122 15.28 -11.99 5.73
N ASN A 123 15.39 -11.04 6.66
CA ASN A 123 16.00 -9.73 6.43
C ASN A 123 17.48 -9.84 6.02
N ILE A 124 18.17 -10.90 6.46
CA ILE A 124 19.57 -11.14 6.05
C ILE A 124 19.69 -11.43 4.55
N ASP A 125 18.71 -12.15 3.97
CA ASP A 125 18.73 -12.46 2.54
C ASP A 125 18.72 -11.16 1.71
N VAL A 126 17.88 -10.18 2.13
CA VAL A 126 17.81 -8.87 1.47
C VAL A 126 19.08 -8.04 1.68
N LYS A 127 19.70 -8.09 2.87
CA LYS A 127 20.97 -7.39 3.14
C LYS A 127 22.11 -7.91 2.28
N ILE A 128 22.19 -9.23 2.11
CA ILE A 128 23.19 -9.87 1.24
C ILE A 128 22.97 -9.43 -0.21
N PHE A 129 21.71 -9.46 -0.67
CA PHE A 129 21.35 -8.99 -2.01
C PHE A 129 21.75 -7.52 -2.22
N CYS A 130 21.41 -6.62 -1.29
CA CYS A 130 21.75 -5.20 -1.38
C CYS A 130 23.26 -4.96 -1.48
N THR A 131 24.06 -5.76 -0.76
CA THR A 131 25.54 -5.66 -0.84
C THR A 131 26.05 -5.94 -2.25
N ALA A 132 25.53 -6.96 -2.91
CA ALA A 132 25.90 -7.26 -4.30
C ALA A 132 25.34 -6.22 -5.29
N LEU A 133 24.13 -5.73 -5.03
CA LEU A 133 23.46 -4.70 -5.82
C LEU A 133 24.25 -3.38 -5.82
N TYR A 134 24.74 -2.92 -4.69
CA TYR A 134 25.61 -1.74 -4.60
C TYR A 134 26.83 -1.87 -5.51
N ARG A 135 27.44 -3.06 -5.54
CA ARG A 135 28.62 -3.32 -6.40
C ARG A 135 28.26 -3.31 -7.89
N ALA A 136 27.07 -3.74 -8.27
CA ALA A 136 26.59 -3.68 -9.65
C ALA A 136 26.29 -2.22 -10.07
N ILE A 137 25.62 -1.46 -9.21
CA ILE A 137 25.33 -0.03 -9.44
C ILE A 137 26.64 0.77 -9.54
N ALA A 138 27.61 0.52 -8.66
CA ALA A 138 28.92 1.17 -8.71
C ALA A 138 29.70 0.86 -10.01
N GLN A 139 29.34 -0.20 -10.73
CA GLN A 139 29.88 -0.55 -12.04
C GLN A 139 29.05 -0.05 -13.22
N GLY A 140 28.12 0.88 -12.97
CA GLY A 140 27.35 1.58 -14.00
C GLY A 140 26.03 0.92 -14.40
N LYS A 141 25.54 -0.08 -13.65
CA LYS A 141 24.20 -0.64 -13.88
C LYS A 141 23.10 0.22 -13.25
N HIS A 142 21.98 0.33 -13.96
CA HIS A 142 20.81 1.12 -13.54
C HIS A 142 19.58 0.25 -13.48
N TYR A 143 18.90 0.28 -12.34
CA TYR A 143 17.72 -0.55 -12.10
C TYR A 143 16.53 0.28 -11.62
N THR A 144 15.32 -0.14 -12.01
CA THR A 144 14.09 0.22 -11.31
C THR A 144 13.75 -0.85 -10.29
N PHE A 145 12.87 -0.51 -9.35
CA PHE A 145 12.56 -1.37 -8.22
C PHE A 145 11.05 -1.51 -8.06
N ARG A 146 10.60 -2.76 -7.96
CA ARG A 146 9.26 -3.14 -7.56
C ARG A 146 9.33 -4.01 -6.31
N THR A 147 9.24 -3.37 -5.17
CA THR A 147 9.60 -4.01 -3.90
C THR A 147 8.60 -3.69 -2.80
N ALA A 148 8.73 -4.39 -1.68
CA ALA A 148 8.12 -4.01 -0.41
C ALA A 148 9.11 -3.21 0.46
N ALA A 149 8.65 -2.80 1.64
CA ALA A 149 9.39 -1.94 2.55
C ALA A 149 10.75 -2.52 3.01
N ALA A 150 10.87 -3.84 3.11
CA ALA A 150 12.08 -4.50 3.60
C ALA A 150 13.32 -4.22 2.72
N LEU A 151 13.16 -4.21 1.38
CA LEU A 151 14.28 -3.88 0.50
C LEU A 151 14.65 -2.41 0.63
N VAL A 152 13.67 -1.51 0.68
CA VAL A 152 13.93 -0.06 0.86
C VAL A 152 14.72 0.19 2.14
N LYS A 153 14.30 -0.46 3.25
CA LYS A 153 15.00 -0.38 4.53
C LYS A 153 16.44 -0.87 4.44
N ALA A 154 16.65 -2.05 3.84
CA ALA A 154 17.98 -2.65 3.72
C ALA A 154 18.88 -1.82 2.77
N PHE A 155 18.35 -1.40 1.62
CA PHE A 155 19.07 -0.60 0.63
C PHE A 155 19.36 0.81 1.14
N GLY A 156 18.47 1.43 1.89
CA GLY A 156 18.71 2.73 2.53
C GLY A 156 19.53 2.67 3.82
N ASN A 157 19.93 1.48 4.26
CA ASN A 157 20.58 1.24 5.56
C ASN A 157 19.84 1.94 6.72
N ILE A 158 18.48 1.86 6.70
CA ILE A 158 17.61 2.52 7.66
C ILE A 158 17.59 1.70 8.95
N SER A 159 17.93 2.33 10.06
CA SER A 159 17.91 1.71 11.39
C SER A 159 16.50 1.37 11.85
N ASP A 160 16.37 0.41 12.75
CA ASP A 160 15.13 0.16 13.47
C ASP A 160 14.78 1.35 14.39
N LYS A 161 13.50 1.67 14.44
CA LYS A 161 12.94 2.63 15.38
C LYS A 161 11.87 1.93 16.23
N ALA A 162 11.84 2.20 17.52
CA ALA A 162 10.77 1.74 18.39
C ALA A 162 9.40 2.23 17.91
N TYR A 163 8.35 1.50 18.24
CA TYR A 163 6.99 1.96 17.96
C TYR A 163 6.71 3.26 18.69
N LEU A 164 5.93 4.12 18.04
CA LEU A 164 5.56 5.41 18.61
C LEU A 164 4.66 5.22 19.82
N ALA A 165 4.92 6.00 20.85
CA ALA A 165 4.03 6.17 21.99
C ALA A 165 2.89 7.14 21.64
N ARG A 166 1.81 7.09 22.42
CA ARG A 166 0.63 7.93 22.21
C ARG A 166 1.00 9.43 22.15
N GLU A 167 1.88 9.86 23.03
CA GLU A 167 2.31 11.24 23.19
C GLU A 167 3.08 11.79 21.98
N GLU A 168 3.59 10.92 21.12
CA GLU A 168 4.29 11.28 19.88
C GLU A 168 3.36 11.44 18.68
N MET A 169 2.09 11.02 18.81
CA MET A 169 1.14 10.91 17.69
C MET A 169 -0.03 11.89 17.79
N ILE A 170 -0.31 12.42 18.97
CA ILE A 170 -1.48 13.25 19.23
C ILE A 170 -1.07 14.72 19.27
N ASN A 171 -1.82 15.56 18.57
CA ASN A 171 -1.67 16.99 18.71
C ASN A 171 -2.11 17.44 20.11
N LYS A 172 -1.15 17.92 20.91
CA LYS A 172 -1.37 18.37 22.29
C LYS A 172 -1.85 19.83 22.39
N GLU A 173 -1.85 20.55 21.28
CA GLU A 173 -2.24 21.97 21.22
C GLU A 173 -3.78 22.14 21.09
N THR A 174 -4.50 21.05 20.96
CA THR A 174 -5.98 21.07 20.82
C THR A 174 -6.66 20.21 21.87
N ALA A 175 -7.81 20.69 22.37
CA ALA A 175 -8.75 19.91 23.18
C ALA A 175 -9.78 19.15 22.29
N ALA A 176 -9.71 19.29 20.99
CA ALA A 176 -10.61 18.62 20.06
C ALA A 176 -10.43 17.10 20.08
N GLY A 177 -11.46 16.36 19.72
CA GLY A 177 -11.40 14.92 19.55
C GLY A 177 -10.64 14.51 18.29
N GLY A 178 -10.48 13.20 18.09
CA GLY A 178 -9.89 12.62 16.88
C GLY A 178 -10.94 12.16 15.87
N ILE A 179 -10.51 11.87 14.65
CA ILE A 179 -11.36 11.27 13.61
C ILE A 179 -10.75 9.99 13.03
N ILE A 180 -11.59 8.96 12.90
CA ILE A 180 -11.27 7.67 12.28
C ILE A 180 -12.14 7.52 11.02
N VAL A 181 -11.55 7.31 9.86
CA VAL A 181 -12.24 7.22 8.57
C VAL A 181 -12.10 5.83 7.98
N VAL A 182 -13.23 5.15 7.71
CA VAL A 182 -13.27 3.76 7.26
C VAL A 182 -14.07 3.64 5.96
N GLY A 183 -13.37 3.56 4.82
CA GLY A 183 -14.00 3.42 3.50
C GLY A 183 -13.95 2.00 2.92
N SER A 184 -12.99 1.16 3.33
CA SER A 184 -12.78 -0.18 2.77
C SER A 184 -13.89 -1.16 3.18
N HIS A 185 -14.39 -1.96 2.23
CA HIS A 185 -15.44 -2.97 2.41
C HIS A 185 -14.92 -4.40 2.64
N THR A 186 -13.58 -4.60 2.76
CA THR A 186 -13.02 -5.93 2.97
C THR A 186 -13.49 -6.55 4.29
N ALA A 187 -13.61 -7.88 4.33
CA ALA A 187 -14.01 -8.63 5.53
C ALA A 187 -13.11 -8.28 6.75
N LYS A 188 -11.80 -8.16 6.50
CA LYS A 188 -10.83 -7.76 7.54
C LYS A 188 -11.14 -6.37 8.11
N THR A 189 -11.48 -5.39 7.27
CA THR A 189 -11.83 -4.04 7.74
C THR A 189 -13.13 -4.05 8.54
N THR A 190 -14.12 -4.83 8.12
CA THR A 190 -15.39 -4.96 8.85
C THR A 190 -15.17 -5.61 10.21
N ALA A 191 -14.36 -6.66 10.31
CA ALA A 191 -13.99 -7.27 11.58
C ALA A 191 -13.29 -6.28 12.52
N GLN A 192 -12.32 -5.51 12.00
CA GLN A 192 -11.62 -4.47 12.77
C GLN A 192 -12.56 -3.36 13.25
N LEU A 193 -13.52 -2.93 12.42
CA LEU A 193 -14.52 -1.94 12.82
C LEU A 193 -15.45 -2.46 13.92
N ASN A 194 -15.81 -3.75 13.86
CA ASN A 194 -16.63 -4.38 14.90
C ASN A 194 -15.90 -4.45 16.25
N GLU A 195 -14.60 -4.79 16.22
CA GLU A 195 -13.77 -4.74 17.44
C GLU A 195 -13.64 -3.30 17.97
N LEU A 196 -13.50 -2.31 17.10
CA LEU A 196 -13.42 -0.90 17.49
C LEU A 196 -14.70 -0.43 18.21
N LYS A 197 -15.87 -0.99 17.86
CA LYS A 197 -17.16 -0.67 18.51
C LYS A 197 -17.22 -1.07 19.99
N ASN A 198 -16.33 -1.94 20.45
CA ASN A 198 -16.22 -2.32 21.85
C ASN A 198 -15.54 -1.22 22.70
N ILE A 199 -15.00 -0.16 22.09
CA ILE A 199 -14.37 0.97 22.79
C ILE A 199 -15.44 2.04 23.06
N SER A 200 -15.70 2.34 24.34
CA SER A 200 -16.79 3.22 24.80
C SER A 200 -16.65 4.68 24.39
N ASP A 201 -15.40 5.15 24.19
CA ASP A 201 -15.11 6.57 24.01
C ASP A 201 -15.08 7.00 22.53
N ILE A 202 -15.68 6.21 21.64
CA ILE A 202 -15.76 6.48 20.21
C ILE A 202 -17.21 6.57 19.78
N THR A 203 -17.60 7.68 19.16
CA THR A 203 -18.92 7.83 18.53
C THR A 203 -18.86 7.36 17.08
N PHE A 204 -19.75 6.43 16.70
CA PHE A 204 -19.81 5.87 15.35
C PHE A 204 -20.90 6.57 14.52
N ILE A 205 -20.54 7.02 13.34
CA ILE A 205 -21.42 7.65 12.36
C ILE A 205 -21.30 6.91 11.04
N GLU A 206 -22.43 6.46 10.49
CA GLU A 206 -22.47 5.88 9.16
C GLU A 206 -22.86 6.95 8.13
N LEU A 207 -22.06 7.04 7.06
CA LEU A 207 -22.40 7.77 5.84
C LEU A 207 -23.20 6.80 4.95
N ASN A 208 -24.47 7.11 4.68
CA ASN A 208 -25.31 6.30 3.82
C ASN A 208 -24.85 6.42 2.35
N SER A 209 -23.93 5.55 1.95
CA SER A 209 -23.34 5.55 0.61
C SER A 209 -24.31 5.16 -0.51
N ASP A 210 -25.46 4.52 -0.20
CA ASP A 210 -26.45 4.13 -1.21
C ASP A 210 -27.15 5.34 -1.84
N LEU A 211 -27.15 6.49 -1.14
CA LEU A 211 -27.68 7.75 -1.64
C LEU A 211 -26.92 8.31 -2.85
N VAL A 212 -25.79 7.71 -3.23
CA VAL A 212 -25.10 8.02 -4.50
C VAL A 212 -25.96 7.73 -5.72
N LEU A 213 -26.97 6.91 -5.60
CA LEU A 213 -27.94 6.57 -6.67
C LEU A 213 -28.97 7.67 -6.91
N GLU A 214 -29.12 8.60 -5.98
CA GLU A 214 -30.09 9.68 -6.04
C GLU A 214 -29.38 11.03 -6.20
N GLU A 215 -29.78 11.80 -7.20
CA GLU A 215 -29.15 13.10 -7.50
C GLU A 215 -29.26 14.05 -6.28
N GLY A 216 -28.11 14.62 -5.88
CA GLY A 216 -28.02 15.58 -4.77
C GLY A 216 -28.11 14.96 -3.36
N LYS A 217 -28.59 13.71 -3.21
CA LYS A 217 -28.81 13.11 -1.89
C LYS A 217 -27.52 12.74 -1.15
N LEU A 218 -26.49 12.30 -1.87
CA LEU A 218 -25.21 12.03 -1.25
C LEU A 218 -24.54 13.30 -0.70
N GLU A 219 -24.71 14.43 -1.36
CA GLU A 219 -24.22 15.74 -0.91
C GLU A 219 -24.97 16.22 0.35
N GLU A 220 -26.29 16.05 0.39
CA GLU A 220 -27.10 16.36 1.57
C GLU A 220 -26.66 15.50 2.78
N GLU A 221 -26.47 14.20 2.55
CA GLU A 221 -26.00 13.26 3.56
C GLU A 221 -24.57 13.59 4.05
N THR A 222 -23.68 13.96 3.14
CA THR A 222 -22.31 14.37 3.47
C THR A 222 -22.32 15.59 4.39
N LYS A 223 -23.16 16.59 4.10
CA LYS A 223 -23.32 17.78 4.95
C LYS A 223 -23.88 17.43 6.33
N ARG A 224 -24.89 16.55 6.40
CA ARG A 224 -25.45 16.06 7.66
C ARG A 224 -24.38 15.40 8.52
N VAL A 225 -23.63 14.47 7.93
CA VAL A 225 -22.57 13.72 8.61
C VAL A 225 -21.44 14.66 9.05
N LEU A 226 -21.01 15.58 8.18
CA LEU A 226 -19.97 16.56 8.49
C LEU A 226 -20.36 17.43 9.70
N THR A 227 -21.58 17.93 9.75
CA THR A 227 -22.08 18.74 10.88
C THR A 227 -22.00 17.96 12.18
N MET A 228 -22.47 16.69 12.18
CA MET A 228 -22.41 15.84 13.38
C MET A 228 -20.97 15.59 13.84
N ILE A 229 -20.07 15.26 12.90
CA ILE A 229 -18.64 15.03 13.19
C ILE A 229 -18.02 16.28 13.83
N GLN A 230 -18.25 17.43 13.21
CA GLN A 230 -17.66 18.70 13.64
C GLN A 230 -18.10 19.08 15.07
N ASP A 231 -19.38 18.92 15.40
CA ASP A 231 -19.91 19.19 16.72
C ASP A 231 -19.33 18.26 17.79
N LEU A 232 -19.16 16.99 17.47
CA LEU A 232 -18.59 15.99 18.38
C LEU A 232 -17.10 16.22 18.61
N ILE A 233 -16.33 16.48 17.53
CA ILE A 233 -14.89 16.75 17.63
C ILE A 233 -14.62 18.02 18.44
N ARG A 234 -15.41 19.10 18.26
CA ARG A 234 -15.29 20.32 19.05
C ARG A 234 -15.52 20.08 20.54
N LYS A 235 -16.35 19.10 20.90
CA LYS A 235 -16.60 18.68 22.29
C LYS A 235 -15.54 17.73 22.86
N GLY A 236 -14.50 17.42 22.11
CA GLY A 236 -13.41 16.53 22.53
C GLY A 236 -13.71 15.03 22.27
N ASN A 237 -14.83 14.67 21.61
CA ASN A 237 -15.17 13.28 21.33
C ASN A 237 -14.42 12.76 20.12
N THR A 238 -13.92 11.53 20.21
CA THR A 238 -13.40 10.80 19.05
C THR A 238 -14.55 10.24 18.22
N VAL A 239 -14.50 10.46 16.91
CA VAL A 239 -15.53 10.02 15.97
C VAL A 239 -14.97 8.99 15.00
N CYS A 240 -15.70 7.91 14.76
CA CYS A 240 -15.45 6.98 13.67
C CYS A 240 -16.53 7.13 12.61
N VAL A 241 -16.16 7.63 11.43
CA VAL A 241 -17.05 7.70 10.26
C VAL A 241 -16.76 6.54 9.32
N SER A 242 -17.78 5.82 8.89
CA SER A 242 -17.67 4.74 7.92
C SER A 242 -18.75 4.83 6.86
N THR A 243 -18.45 4.35 5.65
CA THR A 243 -19.48 4.06 4.66
C THR A 243 -20.32 2.86 5.11
N LYS A 244 -21.52 2.72 4.55
CA LYS A 244 -22.36 1.53 4.74
C LYS A 244 -21.54 0.27 4.45
N ARG A 245 -21.68 -0.77 5.28
CA ARG A 245 -20.78 -1.95 5.20
C ARG A 245 -21.14 -2.93 4.08
N ALA A 246 -22.41 -2.96 3.66
CA ALA A 246 -22.80 -3.69 2.47
C ALA A 246 -22.25 -2.99 1.21
N LEU A 247 -21.55 -3.73 0.36
CA LEU A 247 -21.09 -3.19 -0.92
C LEU A 247 -22.29 -2.95 -1.82
N LEU A 248 -22.44 -1.70 -2.28
CA LEU A 248 -23.50 -1.33 -3.20
C LEU A 248 -23.28 -2.01 -4.56
N LYS A 249 -24.24 -2.85 -4.96
CA LYS A 249 -24.29 -3.49 -6.27
C LYS A 249 -25.51 -2.99 -7.03
N VAL A 250 -25.31 -2.62 -8.28
CA VAL A 250 -26.39 -2.19 -9.18
C VAL A 250 -26.45 -3.22 -10.32
N GLU A 251 -27.64 -3.69 -10.63
CA GLU A 251 -27.86 -4.63 -11.73
C GLU A 251 -27.47 -4.00 -13.06
N ASN A 252 -26.83 -4.78 -13.92
CA ASN A 252 -26.35 -4.37 -15.25
C ASN A 252 -25.33 -3.21 -15.26
N ASP A 253 -24.65 -2.97 -14.16
CA ASP A 253 -23.63 -1.94 -14.01
C ASP A 253 -22.38 -2.28 -14.86
N THR A 254 -21.90 -1.33 -15.61
CA THR A 254 -20.60 -1.47 -16.25
C THR A 254 -19.46 -1.23 -15.24
N PRO A 255 -18.27 -1.82 -15.43
CA PRO A 255 -17.12 -1.54 -14.57
C PRO A 255 -16.79 -0.04 -14.46
N GLU A 256 -17.02 0.72 -15.52
CA GLU A 256 -16.79 2.17 -15.54
C GLU A 256 -17.81 2.92 -14.67
N GLU A 257 -19.09 2.55 -14.72
CA GLU A 257 -20.14 3.14 -13.87
C GLU A 257 -19.92 2.81 -12.40
N ALA A 258 -19.58 1.55 -12.08
CA ALA A 258 -19.21 1.12 -10.75
C ALA A 258 -18.02 1.91 -10.20
N LEU A 259 -16.98 2.14 -11.03
CA LEU A 259 -15.81 2.93 -10.65
C LEU A 259 -16.18 4.39 -10.40
N LYS A 260 -16.94 5.04 -11.30
CA LYS A 260 -17.41 6.43 -11.13
C LYS A 260 -18.19 6.60 -9.82
N ARG A 261 -19.05 5.64 -9.49
CA ARG A 261 -19.82 5.62 -8.26
C ARG A 261 -18.93 5.47 -7.02
N SER A 262 -17.98 4.55 -7.07
CA SER A 262 -17.02 4.35 -5.99
C SER A 262 -16.18 5.61 -5.74
N VAL A 263 -15.78 6.34 -6.78
CA VAL A 263 -15.07 7.62 -6.65
C VAL A 263 -15.96 8.66 -5.97
N LYS A 264 -17.23 8.80 -6.36
CA LYS A 264 -18.18 9.74 -5.71
C LYS A 264 -18.34 9.45 -4.21
N ILE A 265 -18.44 8.16 -3.83
CA ILE A 265 -18.54 7.75 -2.43
C ILE A 265 -17.26 8.07 -1.67
N SER A 266 -16.08 7.80 -2.28
CA SER A 266 -14.79 8.14 -1.69
C SER A 266 -14.64 9.66 -1.49
N ASP A 267 -15.07 10.44 -2.48
CA ASP A 267 -15.05 11.91 -2.41
C ASP A 267 -15.99 12.45 -1.32
N ALA A 268 -17.16 11.87 -1.13
CA ALA A 268 -18.07 12.22 -0.03
C ALA A 268 -17.45 11.91 1.34
N LEU A 269 -16.82 10.74 1.48
CA LEU A 269 -16.20 10.34 2.74
C LEU A 269 -14.99 11.22 3.09
N GLN A 270 -14.12 11.54 2.12
CA GLN A 270 -12.96 12.40 2.38
C GLN A 270 -13.35 13.85 2.69
N LYS A 271 -14.48 14.36 2.15
CA LYS A 271 -15.01 15.69 2.50
C LYS A 271 -15.35 15.79 3.98
N CYS A 272 -15.76 14.70 4.62
CA CYS A 272 -16.00 14.66 6.08
C CYS A 272 -14.71 14.97 6.90
N VAL A 273 -13.54 14.95 6.29
CA VAL A 273 -12.28 15.40 6.89
C VAL A 273 -11.86 16.75 6.32
N GLY A 274 -11.91 16.90 5.00
CA GLY A 274 -11.34 18.06 4.28
C GLY A 274 -12.10 19.37 4.50
N GLU A 275 -13.38 19.29 4.89
CA GLU A 275 -14.25 20.44 5.15
C GLU A 275 -14.49 20.69 6.66
N LEU A 276 -13.70 20.01 7.54
CA LEU A 276 -13.72 20.31 8.97
C LEU A 276 -13.18 21.71 9.23
N GLU A 277 -13.92 22.49 10.00
CA GLU A 277 -13.49 23.82 10.50
C GLU A 277 -12.67 23.72 11.80
N VAL A 278 -12.62 22.55 12.40
CA VAL A 278 -11.85 22.27 13.63
C VAL A 278 -10.73 21.30 13.31
N THR A 279 -9.52 21.59 13.76
CA THR A 279 -8.39 20.68 13.62
C THR A 279 -8.52 19.52 14.61
N PRO A 280 -8.68 18.28 14.16
CA PRO A 280 -8.75 17.14 15.07
C PRO A 280 -7.40 16.84 15.73
N ALA A 281 -7.42 16.22 16.90
CA ALA A 281 -6.21 15.81 17.60
C ALA A 281 -5.39 14.77 16.81
N PHE A 282 -6.08 13.95 16.01
CA PHE A 282 -5.47 13.00 15.09
C PHE A 282 -6.47 12.60 13.99
N VAL A 283 -5.93 12.11 12.88
CA VAL A 283 -6.71 11.51 11.79
C VAL A 283 -6.22 10.09 11.56
N VAL A 284 -7.11 9.11 11.59
CA VAL A 284 -6.84 7.71 11.19
C VAL A 284 -7.64 7.42 9.94
N ALA A 285 -6.97 7.05 8.85
CA ALA A 285 -7.63 6.66 7.60
C ALA A 285 -7.37 5.16 7.33
N LYS A 286 -8.45 4.37 7.24
CA LYS A 286 -8.38 2.92 7.07
C LYS A 286 -8.74 2.50 5.65
N GLY A 287 -7.77 1.87 4.99
CA GLY A 287 -7.86 1.40 3.60
C GLY A 287 -6.90 2.16 2.67
N GLY A 288 -6.34 1.48 1.66
CA GLY A 288 -5.35 2.06 0.75
C GLY A 288 -5.87 3.31 0.03
N ILE A 289 -7.01 3.18 -0.65
CA ILE A 289 -7.65 4.29 -1.38
C ILE A 289 -8.08 5.38 -0.40
N THR A 290 -8.76 5.03 0.70
CA THR A 290 -9.24 5.98 1.70
C THR A 290 -8.11 6.79 2.31
N SER A 291 -6.98 6.16 2.67
CA SER A 291 -5.85 6.88 3.26
C SER A 291 -5.15 7.79 2.25
N SER A 292 -5.06 7.38 0.97
CA SER A 292 -4.56 8.22 -0.10
C SER A 292 -5.46 9.44 -0.33
N ASP A 293 -6.77 9.23 -0.46
CA ASP A 293 -7.71 10.32 -0.70
C ASP A 293 -7.78 11.30 0.48
N VAL A 294 -7.81 10.80 1.72
CA VAL A 294 -7.75 11.64 2.90
C VAL A 294 -6.46 12.44 2.96
N GLY A 295 -5.31 11.81 2.70
CA GLY A 295 -4.02 12.49 2.67
C GLY A 295 -3.94 13.57 1.59
N VAL A 296 -4.27 13.23 0.36
CA VAL A 296 -4.05 14.10 -0.82
C VAL A 296 -5.17 15.12 -1.00
N LYS A 297 -6.44 14.69 -0.90
CA LYS A 297 -7.60 15.55 -1.18
C LYS A 297 -8.09 16.32 0.06
N ALA A 298 -8.23 15.62 1.19
CA ALA A 298 -8.77 16.23 2.40
C ALA A 298 -7.70 17.08 3.13
N LEU A 299 -6.59 16.48 3.49
CA LEU A 299 -5.49 17.17 4.21
C LEU A 299 -4.56 17.94 3.28
N ARG A 300 -4.67 17.77 1.96
CA ARG A 300 -3.86 18.45 0.92
C ARG A 300 -2.35 18.27 1.12
N VAL A 301 -1.95 17.12 1.62
CA VAL A 301 -0.56 16.79 1.92
C VAL A 301 0.23 16.69 0.61
N LYS A 302 1.24 17.54 0.45
CA LYS A 302 2.21 17.46 -0.65
C LYS A 302 3.49 16.73 -0.22
N HIS A 303 3.87 16.88 1.03
CA HIS A 303 4.94 16.16 1.69
C HIS A 303 4.64 16.04 3.17
N ALA A 304 5.11 14.99 3.81
CA ALA A 304 4.92 14.74 5.23
C ALA A 304 6.18 14.18 5.87
N LYS A 305 6.36 14.44 7.14
CA LYS A 305 7.40 13.80 7.93
C LYS A 305 6.87 12.46 8.43
N VAL A 306 7.52 11.36 8.05
CA VAL A 306 7.22 10.05 8.62
C VAL A 306 7.81 9.97 10.01
N LEU A 307 6.97 9.95 11.03
CA LEU A 307 7.41 9.89 12.43
C LEU A 307 7.89 8.49 12.82
N GLY A 308 7.25 7.47 12.32
CA GLY A 308 7.50 6.06 12.61
C GLY A 308 6.24 5.24 12.39
N GLN A 309 6.09 4.18 13.14
CA GLN A 309 4.91 3.29 13.09
C GLN A 309 4.42 2.94 14.49
N ILE A 310 3.11 2.70 14.63
CA ILE A 310 2.50 2.25 15.90
C ILE A 310 2.47 0.72 16.03
N ARG A 311 2.45 0.03 14.90
CA ARG A 311 2.55 -1.43 14.74
C ARG A 311 3.16 -1.70 13.36
N PRO A 312 3.65 -2.91 13.07
CA PRO A 312 4.21 -3.24 11.77
C PRO A 312 3.28 -2.87 10.61
N GLY A 313 3.78 -2.02 9.70
CA GLY A 313 3.03 -1.58 8.52
C GLY A 313 1.96 -0.51 8.77
N ILE A 314 1.90 0.09 9.95
CA ILE A 314 0.98 1.20 10.25
C ILE A 314 1.80 2.47 10.52
N PRO A 315 2.11 3.27 9.49
CA PRO A 315 2.92 4.47 9.61
C PRO A 315 2.13 5.63 10.21
N VAL A 316 2.85 6.56 10.82
CA VAL A 316 2.33 7.85 11.29
C VAL A 316 3.05 8.97 10.57
N TRP A 317 2.27 9.89 10.05
CA TRP A 317 2.76 11.08 9.37
C TRP A 317 2.40 12.33 10.18
N GLN A 318 3.34 13.24 10.23
CA GLN A 318 3.11 14.62 10.65
C GLN A 318 2.97 15.48 9.40
N THR A 319 1.83 16.12 9.27
CA THR A 319 1.47 16.98 8.13
C THR A 319 1.49 18.45 8.52
#